data_c14cb6039e4d265e9f18b00a8447f2f6
#
_entry.id   c14cb6039e4d265e9f18b00a8447f2f6
#
_cell.length_a   1.000
_cell.length_b   1.000
_cell.length_c   1.000
_cell.angle_alpha   90.00
_cell.angle_beta   90.00
_cell.angle_gamma   90.00
#
_symmetry.space_group_name_H-M   'P 1'
#
loop_
_entity.id
_entity.type
_entity.pdbx_description
1 polymer ?
#
loop_
_entity_poly.entity_id
_entity_poly.type
_entity_poly.pdbx_seq_one_letter_code
_entity_poly.pdbx_strand_id
1 'polypeptide(L)'
;MSRVEQPSRRALLAAAVATAAVTGGAIPATARAASRAGAGGGAAGPGRDSARRPVDYRAWTTLGDWRRGTVRGARPVAGARPGVVIGAPAGTVDYADPHTGTTATWEYATWTSPVHRLAVPSTEVIASWNAHTPGGTWIQVELKGTYSDGTDTPWYVMGRWTAGDGEQDIRRTSVDDQGDGRSSIWTDTFSIDDASTGLRLASYRLRLTLHRRPGTRTTPTVWRLGAMGSDVPDRFTVPASTPGYAGELRVPRYSQEIHKGQYPEYDNGGEAWCSPTSSQMIIEYWGGRLTEDQLAWVDPSYADPQICHAARYTYDNQYEGCGNWPFNAAYAATFKGLQGVVTRLGSLTDLETLIAAGIPAITSQSFLEEELTGSGYGTSGHLMTVIGFTADGDVIANDPASDDNDAVRRVYRRREWENIWLRTKRYNASGKVVSGTGGVCYLYFPAHPGPRQRKALAAVGVR
;
A
#
# COMPACT_ATOMS: atom_id res chain seq x y z
N MET A 1 9.38 -5.16 33.69
CA MET A 1 8.73 -4.27 32.71
C MET A 1 8.25 -5.15 31.58
N SER A 2 6.97 -5.47 31.57
CA SER A 2 6.35 -6.34 30.56
C SER A 2 6.29 -5.59 29.22
N ARG A 3 6.90 -6.18 28.17
CA ARG A 3 6.72 -5.74 26.80
C ARG A 3 5.22 -5.77 26.46
N VAL A 4 4.66 -4.64 26.13
CA VAL A 4 3.33 -4.58 25.51
C VAL A 4 3.52 -5.08 24.07
N GLU A 5 3.19 -6.33 23.82
CA GLU A 5 3.07 -6.87 22.46
C GLU A 5 2.02 -6.05 21.72
N GLN A 6 2.45 -5.25 20.76
CA GLN A 6 1.51 -4.69 19.78
C GLN A 6 1.13 -5.80 18.81
N PRO A 7 -0.16 -6.06 18.57
CA PRO A 7 -0.58 -7.10 17.65
C PRO A 7 -0.09 -6.79 16.24
N SER A 8 0.46 -7.80 15.57
CA SER A 8 0.81 -7.72 14.14
C SER A 8 -0.41 -7.31 13.30
N ARG A 9 -0.21 -6.74 12.11
CA ARG A 9 -1.33 -6.48 11.16
C ARG A 9 -2.17 -7.74 10.92
N ARG A 10 -1.57 -8.92 10.95
CA ARG A 10 -2.25 -10.21 10.90
C ARG A 10 -3.29 -10.35 12.03
N ALA A 11 -2.97 -9.97 13.25
CA ALA A 11 -3.94 -9.96 14.35
C ALA A 11 -5.03 -8.89 14.17
N LEU A 12 -4.74 -7.82 13.39
CA LEU A 12 -5.70 -6.78 13.05
C LEU A 12 -6.63 -7.20 11.90
N LEU A 13 -6.13 -7.98 10.92
CA LEU A 13 -6.89 -8.46 9.76
C LEU A 13 -7.61 -9.79 10.06
N ALA A 14 -7.01 -10.70 10.82
CA ALA A 14 -7.62 -11.98 11.18
C ALA A 14 -8.84 -11.87 12.13
N ALA A 15 -9.05 -10.71 12.77
CA ALA A 15 -10.24 -10.46 13.59
C ALA A 15 -11.52 -10.15 12.76
N ALA A 16 -11.41 -10.06 11.43
CA ALA A 16 -12.54 -9.74 10.55
C ALA A 16 -13.37 -10.97 10.12
N VAL A 17 -12.91 -12.20 10.38
CA VAL A 17 -13.53 -13.44 9.86
C VAL A 17 -14.40 -14.18 10.89
N ALA A 18 -14.57 -13.70 12.11
CA ALA A 18 -15.38 -14.39 13.10
C ALA A 18 -16.43 -13.47 13.72
N THR A 19 -17.59 -13.35 13.10
CA THR A 19 -18.91 -13.39 13.76
C THR A 19 -20.04 -12.98 12.80
N ALA A 20 -20.56 -13.95 12.08
CA ALA A 20 -21.95 -13.92 11.65
C ALA A 20 -22.64 -15.09 12.38
N ALA A 21 -23.14 -14.85 13.56
CA ALA A 21 -24.16 -15.71 14.21
C ALA A 21 -24.92 -14.87 15.24
N VAL A 22 -26.09 -14.47 14.82
CA VAL A 22 -27.35 -14.17 15.48
C VAL A 22 -27.41 -14.45 17.00
N THR A 23 -27.75 -13.43 17.81
CA THR A 23 -28.95 -13.45 18.65
C THR A 23 -29.27 -12.04 19.15
N GLY A 24 -30.54 -11.68 19.04
CA GLY A 24 -31.08 -10.39 19.45
C GLY A 24 -31.18 -10.23 20.97
N GLY A 25 -31.15 -9.00 21.41
CA GLY A 25 -31.39 -8.57 22.78
C GLY A 25 -31.29 -7.08 22.91
N ALA A 26 -32.43 -6.39 22.80
CA ALA A 26 -32.58 -4.97 23.08
C ALA A 26 -32.49 -4.71 24.59
N ILE A 27 -31.94 -3.54 24.99
CA ILE A 27 -32.37 -2.69 26.12
C ILE A 27 -31.53 -1.37 26.13
N PRO A 28 -32.01 -0.28 26.78
CA PRO A 28 -32.19 1.01 26.12
C PRO A 28 -31.23 2.13 26.53
N ALA A 29 -31.32 3.21 25.77
CA ALA A 29 -30.64 4.47 25.96
C ALA A 29 -31.12 5.22 27.22
N THR A 30 -30.20 5.96 27.87
CA THR A 30 -30.52 7.27 28.45
C THR A 30 -29.34 8.25 28.32
N ALA A 31 -29.67 9.34 27.68
CA ALA A 31 -28.84 10.50 27.46
C ALA A 31 -28.69 11.35 28.72
N ARG A 32 -27.59 12.14 28.81
CA ARG A 32 -27.71 13.54 29.26
C ARG A 32 -26.55 14.39 28.79
N ALA A 33 -26.91 15.38 28.01
CA ALA A 33 -26.06 16.48 27.60
C ALA A 33 -25.83 17.45 28.78
N ALA A 34 -24.66 18.06 28.81
CA ALA A 34 -24.44 19.32 29.51
C ALA A 34 -23.56 20.23 28.66
N SER A 35 -24.19 21.26 28.16
CA SER A 35 -23.61 22.42 27.49
C SER A 35 -22.91 23.33 28.49
N ARG A 36 -21.74 23.88 28.12
CA ARG A 36 -21.32 25.20 28.60
C ARG A 36 -20.58 25.95 27.51
N ALA A 37 -21.15 27.10 27.20
CA ALA A 37 -20.61 28.10 26.30
C ALA A 37 -19.58 28.94 27.02
N GLY A 38 -18.57 29.44 26.33
CA GLY A 38 -17.65 30.48 26.74
C GLY A 38 -17.07 31.15 25.50
N ALA A 39 -17.51 32.37 25.23
CA ALA A 39 -17.10 33.19 24.10
C ALA A 39 -15.77 33.90 24.38
N GLY A 40 -15.00 34.16 23.30
CA GLY A 40 -13.82 35.02 23.31
C GLY A 40 -13.22 35.11 21.92
N GLY A 41 -13.52 36.21 21.22
CA GLY A 41 -13.16 36.45 19.84
C GLY A 41 -11.70 36.83 19.60
N GLY A 42 -11.28 36.71 18.36
CA GLY A 42 -10.04 37.19 17.80
C GLY A 42 -9.96 36.80 16.34
N ALA A 43 -10.47 37.66 15.44
CA ALA A 43 -10.35 37.49 14.01
C ALA A 43 -8.88 37.74 13.60
N ALA A 44 -8.17 36.65 13.27
CA ALA A 44 -6.92 36.72 12.49
C ALA A 44 -7.27 36.39 11.05
N GLY A 45 -6.91 37.30 10.11
CA GLY A 45 -7.15 37.14 8.68
C GLY A 45 -6.45 35.92 8.08
N PRO A 46 -6.83 35.50 6.87
CA PRO A 46 -6.31 34.28 6.25
C PRO A 46 -4.86 34.48 5.82
N GLY A 47 -3.95 34.18 6.72
CA GLY A 47 -2.57 33.88 6.35
C GLY A 47 -2.58 32.66 5.43
N ARG A 48 -2.02 32.79 4.24
CA ARG A 48 -1.69 31.65 3.39
C ARG A 48 -0.59 30.84 4.09
N ASP A 49 -1.00 30.01 5.03
CA ASP A 49 -0.17 28.93 5.52
C ASP A 49 -0.09 27.91 4.35
N SER A 50 1.06 27.89 3.68
CA SER A 50 1.42 26.78 2.82
C SER A 50 1.67 25.59 3.74
N ALA A 51 0.58 24.96 4.21
CA ALA A 51 0.61 23.83 5.09
C ALA A 51 1.56 22.79 4.49
N ARG A 52 2.72 22.61 5.14
CA ARG A 52 3.74 21.63 4.79
C ARG A 52 3.04 20.28 4.69
N ARG A 53 3.11 19.63 3.53
CA ARG A 53 2.44 18.34 3.34
C ARG A 53 2.92 17.37 4.41
N PRO A 54 2.04 16.57 5.01
CA PRO A 54 2.41 15.61 6.05
C PRO A 54 3.16 14.38 5.47
N VAL A 55 3.43 14.37 4.16
CA VAL A 55 4.01 13.24 3.42
C VAL A 55 5.11 13.75 2.51
N ASP A 56 6.25 13.08 2.55
CA ASP A 56 7.37 13.24 1.64
C ASP A 56 7.48 11.97 0.78
N TYR A 57 7.19 12.06 -0.51
CA TYR A 57 7.37 10.97 -1.46
C TYR A 57 8.57 11.25 -2.38
N ARG A 58 9.52 10.32 -2.40
CA ARG A 58 10.66 10.34 -3.31
C ARG A 58 10.72 9.06 -4.14
N ALA A 59 10.92 9.20 -5.45
CA ALA A 59 11.20 8.09 -6.34
C ALA A 59 12.42 8.35 -7.23
N TRP A 60 13.12 7.29 -7.60
CA TRP A 60 14.19 7.25 -8.60
C TRP A 60 13.61 6.56 -9.84
N THR A 61 13.53 7.31 -10.96
CA THR A 61 12.84 6.85 -12.17
C THR A 61 13.54 7.24 -13.45
N THR A 62 14.38 8.27 -13.41
CA THR A 62 15.10 8.78 -14.61
C THR A 62 16.50 8.16 -14.70
N LEU A 63 17.08 8.15 -15.91
CA LEU A 63 18.47 7.72 -16.08
C LEU A 63 19.43 8.56 -15.21
N GLY A 64 19.14 9.87 -15.05
CA GLY A 64 19.89 10.74 -14.15
C GLY A 64 19.79 10.32 -12.69
N ASP A 65 18.60 9.88 -12.24
CA ASP A 65 18.43 9.35 -10.89
C ASP A 65 19.27 8.07 -10.68
N TRP A 66 19.18 7.13 -11.61
CA TRP A 66 19.89 5.86 -11.52
C TRP A 66 21.41 6.05 -11.56
N ARG A 67 21.91 7.01 -12.34
CA ARG A 67 23.36 7.33 -12.41
C ARG A 67 23.91 7.98 -11.14
N ARG A 68 23.07 8.62 -10.34
CA ARG A 68 23.49 9.24 -9.06
C ARG A 68 23.63 8.24 -7.91
N GLY A 69 23.08 7.03 -8.05
CA GLY A 69 23.25 5.97 -7.05
C GLY A 69 24.63 5.32 -7.13
N THR A 70 25.05 4.68 -6.03
CA THR A 70 26.24 3.86 -5.98
C THR A 70 25.91 2.45 -6.47
N VAL A 71 26.71 1.95 -7.42
CA VAL A 71 26.52 0.62 -8.01
C VAL A 71 27.64 -0.32 -7.60
N ARG A 72 27.29 -1.60 -7.42
CA ARG A 72 28.21 -2.73 -7.30
C ARG A 72 27.68 -3.85 -8.18
N GLY A 73 28.26 -4.01 -9.35
CA GLY A 73 27.82 -4.98 -10.35
C GLY A 73 26.54 -4.63 -11.10
N ALA A 74 25.75 -3.68 -10.63
CA ALA A 74 24.56 -3.16 -11.31
C ALA A 74 24.93 -2.11 -12.38
N ARG A 75 24.04 -1.91 -13.34
CA ARG A 75 24.21 -0.94 -14.43
C ARG A 75 22.91 -0.19 -14.71
N PRO A 76 22.91 1.16 -14.63
CA PRO A 76 21.82 1.96 -15.17
C PRO A 76 21.65 1.76 -16.67
N VAL A 77 20.41 1.65 -17.13
CA VAL A 77 20.06 1.50 -18.54
C VAL A 77 19.11 2.62 -18.98
N ALA A 78 19.35 3.10 -20.19
CA ALA A 78 18.45 4.02 -20.88
C ALA A 78 17.34 3.26 -21.62
N GLY A 79 16.36 3.98 -22.17
CA GLY A 79 15.25 3.42 -22.94
C GLY A 79 13.95 4.14 -22.64
N ALA A 80 12.86 3.59 -23.14
CA ALA A 80 11.51 4.14 -22.87
C ALA A 80 11.16 4.14 -21.38
N ARG A 81 11.71 3.20 -20.63
CA ARG A 81 11.67 3.12 -19.16
C ARG A 81 13.10 2.95 -18.64
N PRO A 82 13.82 4.06 -18.33
CA PRO A 82 15.15 3.97 -17.74
C PRO A 82 15.12 3.21 -16.41
N GLY A 83 16.13 2.39 -16.16
CA GLY A 83 16.13 1.54 -14.98
C GLY A 83 17.52 1.03 -14.60
N VAL A 84 17.56 0.02 -13.75
CA VAL A 84 18.77 -0.67 -13.30
C VAL A 84 18.62 -2.17 -13.57
N VAL A 85 19.73 -2.76 -14.06
CA VAL A 85 19.89 -4.19 -14.34
C VAL A 85 21.19 -4.71 -13.76
N ILE A 86 21.39 -6.04 -13.74
CA ILE A 86 22.69 -6.65 -13.49
C ILE A 86 23.57 -6.38 -14.72
N GLY A 87 24.70 -5.72 -14.52
CA GLY A 87 25.75 -5.56 -15.54
C GLY A 87 26.73 -6.72 -15.50
N ALA A 88 27.64 -6.70 -14.53
CA ALA A 88 28.51 -7.81 -14.17
C ALA A 88 28.24 -8.15 -12.69
N PRO A 89 27.91 -9.40 -12.32
CA PRO A 89 27.61 -9.74 -10.94
C PRO A 89 28.71 -9.30 -9.98
N ALA A 90 28.34 -8.80 -8.81
CA ALA A 90 29.27 -8.40 -7.76
C ALA A 90 29.79 -9.62 -6.97
N GLY A 91 29.14 -10.75 -7.10
CA GLY A 91 29.42 -12.00 -6.43
C GLY A 91 28.23 -12.94 -6.46
N THR A 92 28.31 -13.97 -5.64
CA THR A 92 27.24 -14.92 -5.40
C THR A 92 26.82 -14.91 -3.94
N VAL A 93 25.58 -15.33 -3.66
CA VAL A 93 25.02 -15.53 -2.34
C VAL A 93 24.10 -16.73 -2.35
N ASP A 94 24.17 -17.54 -1.30
CA ASP A 94 23.18 -18.60 -1.09
C ASP A 94 21.96 -18.00 -0.36
N TYR A 95 20.81 -18.28 -0.89
CA TYR A 95 19.53 -17.90 -0.27
C TYR A 95 18.76 -19.19 0.07
N ALA A 96 18.54 -19.38 1.36
CA ALA A 96 17.62 -20.39 1.88
C ALA A 96 16.23 -19.77 1.91
N ASP A 97 15.34 -20.23 1.03
CA ASP A 97 13.96 -19.77 0.98
C ASP A 97 13.16 -20.46 2.10
N PRO A 98 12.70 -19.72 3.13
CA PRO A 98 12.04 -20.32 4.28
C PRO A 98 10.67 -20.94 3.95
N HIS A 99 10.06 -20.57 2.83
CA HIS A 99 8.73 -21.00 2.44
C HIS A 99 8.75 -22.23 1.52
N THR A 100 9.86 -22.49 0.83
CA THR A 100 10.04 -23.72 0.03
C THR A 100 10.98 -24.71 0.69
N GLY A 101 11.76 -24.29 1.70
CA GLY A 101 12.81 -25.08 2.32
C GLY A 101 14.02 -25.34 1.40
N THR A 102 14.07 -24.69 0.23
CA THR A 102 15.17 -24.87 -0.74
C THR A 102 16.26 -23.81 -0.54
N THR A 103 17.50 -24.23 -0.65
CA THR A 103 18.66 -23.31 -0.71
C THR A 103 19.20 -23.29 -2.13
N ALA A 104 19.42 -22.10 -2.67
CA ALA A 104 19.99 -21.93 -4.00
C ALA A 104 20.98 -20.78 -4.04
N THR A 105 22.00 -20.94 -4.86
CA THR A 105 22.99 -19.89 -5.13
C THR A 105 22.44 -18.91 -6.16
N TRP A 106 22.68 -17.61 -5.92
CA TRP A 106 22.26 -16.51 -6.78
C TRP A 106 23.45 -15.59 -7.06
N GLU A 107 23.63 -15.20 -8.32
CA GLU A 107 24.46 -14.04 -8.66
C GLU A 107 23.71 -12.78 -8.26
N TYR A 108 24.43 -11.77 -7.70
CA TYR A 108 23.80 -10.54 -7.28
C TYR A 108 24.54 -9.28 -7.76
N ALA A 109 23.81 -8.19 -7.82
CA ALA A 109 24.32 -6.84 -8.02
C ALA A 109 23.51 -5.85 -7.19
N THR A 110 24.11 -4.75 -6.73
CA THR A 110 23.43 -3.76 -5.91
C THR A 110 23.46 -2.38 -6.54
N TRP A 111 22.39 -1.63 -6.29
CA TRP A 111 22.29 -0.20 -6.47
C TRP A 111 21.81 0.44 -5.17
N THR A 112 22.50 1.48 -4.70
CA THR A 112 22.13 2.21 -3.48
C THR A 112 21.87 3.66 -3.83
N SER A 113 20.71 4.19 -3.40
CA SER A 113 20.33 5.57 -3.65
C SER A 113 21.28 6.55 -2.96
N PRO A 114 21.38 7.78 -3.44
CA PRO A 114 21.82 8.90 -2.62
C PRO A 114 20.95 9.00 -1.35
N VAL A 115 21.50 9.61 -0.30
CA VAL A 115 20.72 9.94 0.90
C VAL A 115 19.59 10.89 0.52
N HIS A 116 18.36 10.53 0.87
CA HIS A 116 17.21 11.42 0.81
C HIS A 116 16.94 12.01 2.18
N ARG A 117 17.03 13.34 2.30
CA ARG A 117 16.62 14.07 3.51
C ARG A 117 15.11 14.25 3.44
N LEU A 118 14.42 13.78 4.47
CA LEU A 118 12.98 13.90 4.57
C LEU A 118 12.58 15.36 4.80
N ALA A 119 11.71 15.88 3.94
CA ALA A 119 11.12 17.21 4.14
C ALA A 119 10.19 17.24 5.35
N VAL A 120 9.64 16.07 5.70
CA VAL A 120 8.86 15.81 6.92
C VAL A 120 9.60 14.74 7.71
N PRO A 121 10.21 15.05 8.88
CA PRO A 121 10.74 14.02 9.76
C PRO A 121 9.64 13.01 10.08
N SER A 122 9.92 11.73 9.84
CA SER A 122 8.88 10.72 9.70
C SER A 122 8.86 9.72 10.84
N THR A 123 7.66 9.28 11.23
CA THR A 123 7.46 8.12 12.11
C THR A 123 7.29 6.84 11.32
N GLU A 124 6.84 6.93 10.06
CA GLU A 124 6.66 5.77 9.19
C GLU A 124 7.24 6.03 7.80
N VAL A 125 7.80 4.97 7.20
CA VAL A 125 8.25 4.95 5.80
C VAL A 125 7.77 3.67 5.12
N ILE A 126 7.18 3.80 3.93
CA ILE A 126 6.75 2.67 3.11
C ILE A 126 7.47 2.78 1.76
N ALA A 127 8.21 1.73 1.39
CA ALA A 127 8.85 1.63 0.09
C ALA A 127 7.91 1.01 -0.93
N SER A 128 8.08 1.36 -2.21
CA SER A 128 7.39 0.70 -3.33
C SER A 128 8.29 0.68 -4.57
N TRP A 129 8.08 -0.30 -5.43
CA TRP A 129 8.92 -0.51 -6.60
C TRP A 129 8.11 -0.99 -7.81
N ASN A 130 8.65 -0.74 -9.00
CA ASN A 130 8.14 -1.31 -10.24
C ASN A 130 9.28 -2.05 -10.93
N ALA A 131 9.09 -3.34 -11.16
CA ALA A 131 10.12 -4.24 -11.64
C ALA A 131 9.59 -5.26 -12.65
N HIS A 132 10.43 -5.67 -13.57
CA HIS A 132 10.30 -6.88 -14.36
C HIS A 132 11.28 -7.91 -13.80
N THR A 133 10.78 -9.01 -13.31
CA THR A 133 11.54 -10.12 -12.73
C THR A 133 11.22 -11.39 -13.50
N PRO A 134 11.90 -11.63 -14.66
CA PRO A 134 11.71 -12.86 -15.42
C PRO A 134 12.06 -14.08 -14.56
N GLY A 135 11.52 -15.25 -14.89
CA GLY A 135 11.75 -16.48 -14.14
C GLY A 135 13.23 -16.72 -13.84
N GLY A 136 13.52 -17.15 -12.61
CA GLY A 136 14.89 -17.28 -12.08
C GLY A 136 15.56 -15.96 -11.73
N THR A 137 14.78 -14.88 -11.52
CA THR A 137 15.27 -13.59 -11.02
C THR A 137 14.37 -13.02 -9.94
N TRP A 138 14.93 -12.24 -9.04
CA TRP A 138 14.19 -11.54 -7.99
C TRP A 138 14.95 -10.31 -7.51
N ILE A 139 14.29 -9.49 -6.72
CA ILE A 139 14.88 -8.30 -6.12
C ILE A 139 14.63 -8.26 -4.61
N GLN A 140 15.58 -7.66 -3.87
CA GLN A 140 15.41 -7.27 -2.48
C GLN A 140 15.51 -5.75 -2.38
N VAL A 141 14.56 -5.14 -1.68
CA VAL A 141 14.54 -3.71 -1.37
C VAL A 141 14.81 -3.53 0.12
N GLU A 142 15.78 -2.68 0.45
CA GLU A 142 16.19 -2.41 1.82
C GLU A 142 16.21 -0.91 2.09
N LEU A 143 15.95 -0.55 3.35
CA LEU A 143 16.02 0.81 3.86
C LEU A 143 17.09 0.91 4.96
N LYS A 144 17.91 1.95 4.92
CA LYS A 144 18.71 2.40 6.05
C LYS A 144 18.46 3.88 6.28
N GLY A 145 18.14 4.26 7.51
CA GLY A 145 17.81 5.62 7.88
C GLY A 145 18.81 6.22 8.86
N THR A 146 18.72 7.54 9.01
CA THR A 146 19.36 8.29 10.09
C THR A 146 18.26 8.96 10.91
N TYR A 147 18.28 8.74 12.19
CA TYR A 147 17.33 9.35 13.13
C TYR A 147 17.60 10.84 13.34
N SER A 148 16.65 11.54 13.94
CA SER A 148 16.74 12.96 14.28
C SER A 148 17.85 13.30 15.26
N ASP A 149 18.35 12.34 16.04
CA ASP A 149 19.50 12.48 16.94
C ASP A 149 20.86 12.20 16.25
N GLY A 150 20.86 11.90 14.95
CA GLY A 150 22.05 11.66 14.14
C GLY A 150 22.56 10.21 14.13
N THR A 151 21.96 9.29 14.86
CA THR A 151 22.32 7.88 14.85
C THR A 151 21.64 7.15 13.68
N ASP A 152 22.23 6.06 13.21
CA ASP A 152 21.74 5.29 12.07
C ASP A 152 20.96 4.04 12.50
N THR A 153 19.97 3.65 11.67
CA THR A 153 19.34 2.32 11.74
C THR A 153 20.25 1.25 11.16
N PRO A 154 20.03 -0.04 11.45
CA PRO A 154 20.52 -1.10 10.58
C PRO A 154 19.90 -1.01 9.18
N TRP A 155 20.33 -1.89 8.25
CA TRP A 155 19.59 -2.10 7.02
C TRP A 155 18.38 -2.99 7.32
N TYR A 156 17.19 -2.50 7.00
CA TYR A 156 15.93 -3.23 7.09
C TYR A 156 15.48 -3.70 5.70
N VAL A 157 15.09 -4.95 5.58
CA VAL A 157 14.47 -5.49 4.36
C VAL A 157 13.02 -5.04 4.29
N MET A 158 12.68 -4.28 3.25
CA MET A 158 11.32 -3.80 2.99
C MET A 158 10.48 -4.79 2.16
N GLY A 159 11.12 -5.78 1.57
CA GLY A 159 10.49 -6.86 0.83
C GLY A 159 11.45 -7.56 -0.13
N ARG A 160 11.14 -8.83 -0.40
CA ARG A 160 11.74 -9.66 -1.44
C ARG A 160 10.66 -9.96 -2.47
N TRP A 161 10.92 -9.58 -3.71
CA TRP A 161 9.90 -9.60 -4.77
C TRP A 161 10.36 -10.37 -5.99
N THR A 162 9.46 -11.23 -6.47
CA THR A 162 9.45 -11.82 -7.82
C THR A 162 8.02 -11.77 -8.35
N ALA A 163 7.85 -11.55 -9.64
CA ALA A 163 6.52 -11.58 -10.28
C ALA A 163 6.00 -13.01 -10.46
N GLY A 164 6.93 -13.99 -10.60
CA GLY A 164 6.62 -15.40 -10.74
C GLY A 164 6.52 -16.14 -9.40
N ASP A 165 6.17 -17.42 -9.49
CA ASP A 165 6.16 -18.39 -8.39
C ASP A 165 6.50 -19.81 -8.85
N GLY A 166 7.20 -19.93 -10.00
CA GLY A 166 7.65 -21.19 -10.56
C GLY A 166 8.78 -21.84 -9.72
N GLU A 167 9.19 -23.04 -10.10
CA GLU A 167 10.23 -23.82 -9.41
C GLU A 167 11.60 -23.12 -9.36
N GLN A 168 11.88 -22.27 -10.33
CA GLN A 168 13.13 -21.50 -10.40
C GLN A 168 13.08 -20.18 -9.61
N ASP A 169 11.92 -19.79 -9.12
CA ASP A 169 11.70 -18.55 -8.40
C ASP A 169 11.78 -18.76 -6.89
N ILE A 170 12.02 -17.68 -6.15
CA ILE A 170 11.77 -17.65 -4.71
C ILE A 170 10.28 -17.44 -4.43
N ARG A 171 9.87 -17.61 -3.19
CA ARG A 171 8.57 -17.09 -2.75
C ARG A 171 8.71 -15.60 -2.40
N ARG A 172 7.80 -14.76 -2.94
CA ARG A 172 7.77 -13.34 -2.55
C ARG A 172 7.39 -13.23 -1.08
N THR A 173 8.09 -12.36 -0.35
CA THR A 173 7.97 -12.38 1.10
C THR A 173 8.38 -11.05 1.73
N SER A 174 7.64 -10.59 2.73
CA SER A 174 8.15 -9.68 3.75
C SER A 174 9.14 -10.41 4.66
N VAL A 175 9.77 -9.68 5.57
CA VAL A 175 10.72 -10.23 6.54
C VAL A 175 10.35 -9.70 7.92
N ASP A 176 9.98 -10.60 8.81
CA ASP A 176 9.61 -10.27 10.19
C ASP A 176 10.82 -10.13 11.11
N ASP A 177 10.56 -9.80 12.38
CA ASP A 177 11.54 -9.73 13.47
C ASP A 177 12.70 -8.76 13.22
N GLN A 178 12.48 -7.71 12.46
CA GLN A 178 13.45 -6.66 12.22
C GLN A 178 13.19 -5.45 13.14
N GLY A 179 14.17 -5.13 13.99
CA GLY A 179 14.10 -3.98 14.88
C GLY A 179 15.46 -3.70 15.53
N ASP A 180 15.65 -2.47 16.00
CA ASP A 180 16.83 -2.04 16.75
C ASP A 180 16.50 -1.56 18.17
N GLY A 181 15.23 -1.77 18.59
CA GLY A 181 14.67 -1.30 19.85
C GLY A 181 14.23 0.17 19.84
N ARG A 182 14.29 0.84 18.70
CA ARG A 182 13.84 2.22 18.45
C ARG A 182 12.90 2.31 17.26
N SER A 183 13.07 1.42 16.30
CA SER A 183 12.22 1.24 15.13
C SER A 183 12.13 -0.22 14.75
N SER A 184 11.08 -0.57 14.03
CA SER A 184 10.80 -1.93 13.57
C SER A 184 10.20 -1.91 12.18
N ILE A 185 10.22 -3.08 11.51
CA ILE A 185 9.46 -3.32 10.28
C ILE A 185 8.20 -4.12 10.61
N TRP A 186 7.07 -3.61 10.17
CA TRP A 186 5.77 -4.27 10.26
C TRP A 186 5.32 -4.63 8.84
N THR A 187 5.55 -5.87 8.42
CA THR A 187 5.28 -6.36 7.07
C THR A 187 6.00 -5.53 6.00
N ASP A 188 5.46 -4.36 5.64
CA ASP A 188 5.88 -3.48 4.54
C ASP A 188 6.22 -2.06 5.02
N THR A 189 6.11 -1.80 6.32
CA THR A 189 6.21 -0.45 6.89
C THR A 189 7.33 -0.37 7.92
N PHE A 190 8.29 0.53 7.69
CA PHE A 190 9.17 1.02 8.74
C PHE A 190 8.38 1.89 9.70
N SER A 191 8.51 1.67 11.00
CA SER A 191 7.84 2.46 12.04
C SER A 191 8.78 2.76 13.21
N ILE A 192 8.72 3.98 13.75
CA ILE A 192 9.29 4.32 15.05
C ILE A 192 8.46 3.61 16.14
N ASP A 193 9.11 2.89 17.04
CA ASP A 193 8.43 2.06 18.05
C ASP A 193 7.67 2.90 19.07
N ASP A 194 8.24 4.03 19.48
CA ASP A 194 7.60 5.00 20.38
C ASP A 194 7.76 6.43 19.86
N ALA A 195 6.74 6.90 19.15
CA ALA A 195 6.70 8.25 18.61
C ALA A 195 6.57 9.35 19.70
N SER A 196 6.15 8.99 20.93
CA SER A 196 6.01 9.94 22.05
C SER A 196 7.34 10.47 22.56
N THR A 197 8.44 9.76 22.28
CA THR A 197 9.81 10.19 22.58
C THR A 197 10.28 11.40 21.76
N GLY A 198 9.53 11.76 20.73
CA GLY A 198 9.93 12.77 19.74
C GLY A 198 10.95 12.27 18.71
N LEU A 199 11.39 11.01 18.80
CA LEU A 199 12.28 10.41 17.80
C LEU A 199 11.58 10.36 16.44
N ARG A 200 12.33 10.70 15.37
CA ARG A 200 11.87 10.67 13.98
C ARG A 200 12.99 10.19 13.09
N LEU A 201 12.65 9.62 11.95
CA LEU A 201 13.59 9.41 10.86
C LEU A 201 13.79 10.74 10.14
N ALA A 202 15.04 11.22 10.04
CA ALA A 202 15.39 12.49 9.41
C ALA A 202 15.81 12.32 7.94
N SER A 203 16.38 11.17 7.60
CA SER A 203 16.80 10.84 6.25
C SER A 203 16.88 9.33 6.05
N TYR A 204 16.88 8.89 4.80
CA TYR A 204 17.08 7.48 4.45
C TYR A 204 17.82 7.32 3.12
N ARG A 205 18.27 6.12 2.87
CA ARG A 205 18.66 5.60 1.55
C ARG A 205 18.02 4.24 1.33
N LEU A 206 17.73 3.93 0.09
CA LEU A 206 17.27 2.60 -0.32
C LEU A 206 18.41 1.84 -0.98
N ARG A 207 18.50 0.55 -0.70
CA ARG A 207 19.35 -0.37 -1.43
C ARG A 207 18.48 -1.37 -2.18
N LEU A 208 18.77 -1.51 -3.47
CA LEU A 208 18.17 -2.50 -4.34
C LEU A 208 19.22 -3.56 -4.62
N THR A 209 18.94 -4.80 -4.28
CA THR A 209 19.74 -5.96 -4.67
C THR A 209 18.98 -6.74 -5.74
N LEU A 210 19.63 -6.94 -6.88
CA LEU A 210 19.14 -7.66 -8.06
C LEU A 210 19.77 -9.04 -8.05
N HIS A 211 18.97 -10.10 -8.19
CA HIS A 211 19.41 -11.48 -8.16
C HIS A 211 19.02 -12.23 -9.44
N ARG A 212 19.88 -13.17 -9.87
CA ARG A 212 19.60 -14.11 -10.96
C ARG A 212 20.25 -15.47 -10.73
N ARG A 213 19.76 -16.49 -11.38
CA ARG A 213 20.41 -17.81 -11.38
C ARG A 213 21.82 -17.71 -11.98
N PRO A 214 22.84 -18.39 -11.40
CA PRO A 214 24.19 -18.38 -11.91
C PRO A 214 24.28 -18.91 -13.34
N GLY A 215 25.21 -18.35 -14.11
CA GLY A 215 25.46 -18.77 -15.49
C GLY A 215 24.39 -18.33 -16.50
N THR A 216 23.33 -17.60 -16.07
CA THR A 216 22.32 -17.04 -16.97
C THR A 216 22.67 -15.60 -17.35
N ARG A 217 22.07 -15.10 -18.45
CA ARG A 217 22.13 -13.69 -18.83
C ARG A 217 20.82 -12.95 -18.51
N THR A 218 19.81 -13.67 -18.02
CA THR A 218 18.54 -13.09 -17.58
C THR A 218 18.80 -12.13 -16.44
N THR A 219 18.15 -10.98 -16.43
CA THR A 219 18.33 -9.98 -15.38
C THR A 219 17.01 -9.35 -15.02
N PRO A 220 16.73 -9.12 -13.74
CA PRO A 220 15.61 -8.27 -13.37
C PRO A 220 15.90 -6.83 -13.80
N THR A 221 14.85 -6.08 -14.08
CA THR A 221 14.92 -4.65 -14.39
C THR A 221 14.01 -3.90 -13.45
N VAL A 222 14.56 -2.89 -12.76
CA VAL A 222 13.77 -1.98 -11.92
C VAL A 222 13.78 -0.60 -12.54
N TRP A 223 12.59 -0.03 -12.82
CA TRP A 223 12.46 1.30 -13.44
C TRP A 223 11.83 2.34 -12.53
N ARG A 224 11.31 1.94 -11.38
CA ARG A 224 10.89 2.81 -10.30
C ARG A 224 11.27 2.19 -8.97
N LEU A 225 11.92 2.93 -8.13
CA LEU A 225 12.13 2.63 -6.72
C LEU A 225 11.82 3.91 -5.95
N GLY A 226 10.94 3.84 -4.98
CA GLY A 226 10.56 5.01 -4.20
C GLY A 226 10.15 4.65 -2.79
N ALA A 227 10.01 5.69 -1.97
CA ALA A 227 9.39 5.56 -0.67
C ALA A 227 8.63 6.84 -0.30
N MET A 228 7.58 6.67 0.46
CA MET A 228 6.91 7.75 1.15
C MET A 228 7.29 7.74 2.63
N GLY A 229 7.69 8.88 3.17
CA GLY A 229 7.84 9.12 4.59
C GLY A 229 6.72 10.02 5.11
N SER A 230 6.23 9.76 6.30
CA SER A 230 5.17 10.56 6.92
C SER A 230 5.30 10.61 8.44
N ASP A 231 4.96 11.75 9.03
CA ASP A 231 4.68 11.84 10.46
C ASP A 231 3.24 11.41 10.71
N VAL A 232 3.03 10.47 11.61
CA VAL A 232 1.74 9.86 11.92
C VAL A 232 1.41 10.13 13.38
N PRO A 233 0.92 11.35 13.71
CA PRO A 233 0.56 11.72 15.08
C PRO A 233 -0.70 10.98 15.52
N ASP A 234 -0.93 10.91 16.82
CA ASP A 234 -2.17 10.36 17.38
C ASP A 234 -3.36 11.24 17.00
N ARG A 235 -4.18 10.75 16.06
CA ARG A 235 -5.33 11.48 15.54
C ARG A 235 -6.55 10.57 15.43
N PHE A 236 -7.52 10.77 16.32
CA PHE A 236 -8.79 10.02 16.35
C PHE A 236 -9.85 10.60 15.40
N THR A 237 -9.78 11.90 15.15
CA THR A 237 -10.71 12.63 14.28
C THR A 237 -9.92 13.48 13.29
N VAL A 238 -10.53 13.80 12.17
CA VAL A 238 -9.93 14.65 11.14
C VAL A 238 -10.86 15.84 10.84
N PRO A 239 -10.29 16.98 10.39
CA PRO A 239 -11.10 18.10 9.91
C PRO A 239 -11.98 17.69 8.73
N ALA A 240 -13.20 18.22 8.65
CA ALA A 240 -14.04 18.05 7.49
C ALA A 240 -13.48 18.83 6.29
N SER A 241 -13.52 18.24 5.10
CA SER A 241 -13.20 18.92 3.85
C SER A 241 -14.48 19.38 3.12
N THR A 242 -14.34 20.43 2.31
CA THR A 242 -15.44 20.92 1.48
C THR A 242 -15.42 20.19 0.13
N PRO A 243 -16.56 19.68 -0.37
CA PRO A 243 -16.66 19.11 -1.71
C PRO A 243 -16.19 20.10 -2.79
N GLY A 244 -15.37 19.63 -3.73
CA GLY A 244 -14.82 20.44 -4.82
C GLY A 244 -14.99 19.80 -6.20
N TYR A 245 -15.48 18.56 -6.26
CA TYR A 245 -15.64 17.83 -7.51
C TYR A 245 -16.81 16.84 -7.43
N ALA A 246 -17.51 16.68 -8.55
CA ALA A 246 -18.50 15.63 -8.76
C ALA A 246 -18.21 14.94 -10.09
N GLY A 247 -18.27 13.63 -10.11
CA GLY A 247 -18.03 12.79 -11.29
C GLY A 247 -17.61 11.39 -10.92
N GLU A 248 -17.73 10.46 -11.86
CA GLU A 248 -17.50 9.04 -11.65
C GLU A 248 -16.70 8.45 -12.81
N LEU A 249 -15.71 7.63 -12.49
CA LEU A 249 -14.89 6.87 -13.44
C LEU A 249 -15.54 5.50 -13.71
N ARG A 250 -15.46 5.02 -14.94
CA ARG A 250 -16.00 3.71 -15.33
C ARG A 250 -15.01 2.60 -14.99
N VAL A 251 -14.78 2.36 -13.71
CA VAL A 251 -13.92 1.27 -13.22
C VAL A 251 -14.73 -0.02 -13.20
N PRO A 252 -14.20 -1.15 -13.69
CA PRO A 252 -14.84 -2.47 -13.56
C PRO A 252 -15.18 -2.80 -12.11
N ARG A 253 -16.19 -3.65 -11.91
CA ARG A 253 -16.71 -4.03 -10.59
C ARG A 253 -16.47 -5.52 -10.39
N TYR A 254 -15.78 -5.87 -9.31
CA TYR A 254 -15.52 -7.25 -8.94
C TYR A 254 -15.73 -7.42 -7.44
N SER A 255 -16.52 -8.44 -7.08
CA SER A 255 -16.70 -8.88 -5.71
C SER A 255 -15.63 -9.88 -5.33
N GLN A 256 -15.05 -9.74 -4.15
CA GLN A 256 -14.22 -10.77 -3.54
C GLN A 256 -15.06 -11.94 -3.00
N GLU A 257 -16.30 -11.68 -2.58
CA GLU A 257 -17.15 -12.67 -1.89
C GLU A 257 -17.57 -13.83 -2.79
N ILE A 258 -17.66 -13.60 -4.12
CA ILE A 258 -17.94 -14.69 -5.07
C ILE A 258 -16.80 -15.73 -5.13
N HIS A 259 -15.63 -15.40 -4.59
CA HIS A 259 -14.46 -16.28 -4.49
C HIS A 259 -14.30 -16.90 -3.09
N LYS A 260 -15.31 -16.82 -2.25
CA LYS A 260 -15.30 -17.40 -0.91
C LYS A 260 -14.95 -18.88 -0.94
N GLY A 261 -13.93 -19.29 -0.17
CA GLY A 261 -13.44 -20.65 -0.11
C GLY A 261 -12.66 -21.13 -1.34
N GLN A 262 -12.47 -20.29 -2.37
CA GLN A 262 -11.62 -20.60 -3.52
C GLN A 262 -10.15 -20.34 -3.16
N TYR A 263 -9.26 -21.28 -3.51
CA TYR A 263 -7.81 -21.16 -3.26
C TYR A 263 -7.46 -20.69 -1.84
N PRO A 264 -7.87 -21.48 -0.80
CA PRO A 264 -7.68 -21.07 0.61
C PRO A 264 -6.20 -20.90 1.00
N GLU A 265 -5.27 -21.46 0.23
CA GLU A 265 -3.83 -21.25 0.39
C GLU A 265 -3.40 -19.79 0.19
N TYR A 266 -4.22 -18.97 -0.46
CA TYR A 266 -4.00 -17.54 -0.63
C TYR A 266 -4.94 -16.77 0.32
N ASP A 267 -4.53 -16.59 1.58
CA ASP A 267 -5.23 -15.78 2.58
C ASP A 267 -6.66 -16.29 2.90
N ASN A 268 -6.83 -17.60 3.00
CA ASN A 268 -8.11 -18.29 3.24
C ASN A 268 -9.19 -18.12 2.16
N GLY A 269 -8.86 -17.53 1.02
CA GLY A 269 -9.79 -17.36 -0.11
C GLY A 269 -10.40 -15.97 -0.20
N GLY A 270 -11.46 -15.86 -1.00
CA GLY A 270 -12.04 -14.58 -1.42
C GLY A 270 -12.33 -13.58 -0.32
N GLU A 271 -12.78 -14.02 0.85
CA GLU A 271 -13.14 -13.14 1.98
C GLU A 271 -12.02 -12.19 2.44
N ALA A 272 -10.74 -12.52 2.14
CA ALA A 272 -9.58 -11.70 2.48
C ALA A 272 -8.95 -10.99 1.26
N TRP A 273 -9.55 -11.08 0.07
CA TRP A 273 -8.95 -10.60 -1.19
C TRP A 273 -9.32 -9.16 -1.57
N CYS A 274 -9.63 -8.30 -0.61
CA CYS A 274 -10.01 -6.91 -0.91
C CYS A 274 -8.92 -6.14 -1.67
N SER A 275 -7.65 -6.36 -1.34
CA SER A 275 -6.51 -5.68 -1.96
C SER A 275 -6.28 -6.12 -3.40
N PRO A 276 -6.11 -7.43 -3.72
CA PRO A 276 -5.95 -7.89 -5.11
C PRO A 276 -7.18 -7.62 -5.97
N THR A 277 -8.40 -7.74 -5.43
CA THR A 277 -9.64 -7.44 -6.16
C THR A 277 -9.71 -5.96 -6.54
N SER A 278 -9.47 -5.06 -5.58
CA SER A 278 -9.39 -3.62 -5.85
C SER A 278 -8.27 -3.27 -6.85
N SER A 279 -7.14 -3.95 -6.75
CA SER A 279 -6.01 -3.78 -7.67
C SER A 279 -6.39 -4.17 -9.09
N GLN A 280 -7.05 -5.32 -9.27
CA GLN A 280 -7.45 -5.79 -10.59
C GLN A 280 -8.49 -4.87 -11.25
N MET A 281 -9.42 -4.31 -10.48
CA MET A 281 -10.37 -3.29 -10.97
C MET A 281 -9.65 -2.12 -11.65
N ILE A 282 -8.61 -1.56 -11.01
CA ILE A 282 -7.87 -0.43 -11.58
C ILE A 282 -6.95 -0.87 -12.71
N ILE A 283 -6.32 -2.03 -12.64
CA ILE A 283 -5.50 -2.60 -13.71
C ILE A 283 -6.33 -2.68 -15.00
N GLU A 284 -7.54 -3.21 -14.90
CA GLU A 284 -8.44 -3.34 -16.05
C GLU A 284 -9.06 -2.02 -16.52
N TYR A 285 -9.29 -1.07 -15.62
CA TYR A 285 -9.65 0.29 -15.98
C TYR A 285 -8.61 0.92 -16.92
N TRP A 286 -7.34 0.65 -16.72
CA TRP A 286 -6.24 1.09 -17.58
C TRP A 286 -6.00 0.19 -18.79
N GLY A 287 -6.84 -0.82 -19.00
CA GLY A 287 -6.75 -1.74 -20.14
C GLY A 287 -5.79 -2.90 -19.94
N GLY A 288 -5.26 -3.11 -18.73
CA GLY A 288 -4.48 -4.31 -18.39
C GLY A 288 -5.37 -5.55 -18.52
N ARG A 289 -4.86 -6.60 -19.18
CA ARG A 289 -5.55 -7.88 -19.34
C ARG A 289 -4.56 -9.00 -19.18
N LEU A 290 -5.02 -10.08 -18.57
CA LEU A 290 -4.30 -11.35 -18.51
C LEU A 290 -4.59 -12.17 -19.75
N THR A 291 -3.62 -12.96 -20.19
CA THR A 291 -3.80 -13.90 -21.30
C THR A 291 -4.46 -15.20 -20.81
N GLU A 292 -5.01 -15.97 -21.74
CA GLU A 292 -5.57 -17.29 -21.43
C GLU A 292 -4.53 -18.19 -20.76
N ASP A 293 -3.27 -18.18 -21.23
CA ASP A 293 -2.18 -18.95 -20.63
C ASP A 293 -1.90 -18.55 -19.16
N GLN A 294 -2.00 -17.26 -18.85
CA GLN A 294 -1.83 -16.79 -17.48
C GLN A 294 -2.98 -17.22 -16.55
N LEU A 295 -4.15 -17.44 -17.09
CA LEU A 295 -5.35 -17.88 -16.39
C LEU A 295 -5.58 -19.40 -16.40
N ALA A 296 -4.83 -20.16 -17.22
CA ALA A 296 -5.03 -21.59 -17.46
C ALA A 296 -4.96 -22.47 -16.18
N TRP A 297 -4.36 -21.98 -15.10
CA TRP A 297 -4.28 -22.69 -13.83
C TRP A 297 -5.53 -22.50 -12.94
N VAL A 298 -6.38 -21.49 -13.25
CA VAL A 298 -7.61 -21.21 -12.49
C VAL A 298 -8.68 -22.21 -12.94
N ASP A 299 -9.45 -22.71 -11.97
CA ASP A 299 -10.59 -23.59 -12.23
C ASP A 299 -11.55 -22.91 -13.22
N PRO A 300 -11.87 -23.52 -14.36
CA PRO A 300 -12.70 -22.89 -15.40
C PRO A 300 -14.16 -22.66 -14.98
N SER A 301 -14.60 -23.22 -13.86
CA SER A 301 -15.93 -22.96 -13.29
C SER A 301 -15.99 -21.68 -12.48
N TYR A 302 -14.85 -21.08 -12.12
CA TYR A 302 -14.81 -19.87 -11.30
C TYR A 302 -15.03 -18.62 -12.17
N ALA A 303 -15.95 -17.76 -11.73
CA ALA A 303 -16.13 -16.45 -12.34
C ALA A 303 -14.90 -15.57 -12.06
N ASP A 304 -14.70 -14.55 -12.90
CA ASP A 304 -13.63 -13.54 -12.70
C ASP A 304 -12.25 -14.13 -12.37
N PRO A 305 -11.70 -15.08 -13.17
CA PRO A 305 -10.47 -15.80 -12.86
C PRO A 305 -9.25 -14.88 -12.66
N GLN A 306 -9.29 -13.65 -13.18
CA GLN A 306 -8.26 -12.64 -12.98
C GLN A 306 -8.14 -12.20 -11.52
N ILE A 307 -9.19 -12.35 -10.70
CA ILE A 307 -9.14 -12.07 -9.26
C ILE A 307 -8.33 -13.15 -8.54
N CYS A 308 -8.56 -14.44 -8.89
CA CYS A 308 -7.74 -15.53 -8.37
C CYS A 308 -6.26 -15.35 -8.73
N HIS A 309 -5.98 -14.92 -9.99
CA HIS A 309 -4.62 -14.60 -10.41
C HIS A 309 -4.03 -13.44 -9.58
N ALA A 310 -4.76 -12.36 -9.38
CA ALA A 310 -4.29 -11.25 -8.58
C ALA A 310 -3.98 -11.67 -7.14
N ALA A 311 -4.83 -12.49 -6.51
CA ALA A 311 -4.60 -13.02 -5.16
C ALA A 311 -3.30 -13.83 -5.10
N ARG A 312 -3.11 -14.81 -6.00
CA ARG A 312 -1.91 -15.64 -6.08
C ARG A 312 -0.64 -14.81 -6.25
N TYR A 313 -0.65 -13.81 -7.13
CA TYR A 313 0.54 -13.04 -7.50
C TYR A 313 0.78 -11.78 -6.65
N THR A 314 -0.07 -11.52 -5.64
CA THR A 314 0.15 -10.52 -4.59
C THR A 314 0.40 -11.14 -3.22
N TYR A 315 0.17 -12.45 -3.08
CA TYR A 315 0.33 -13.17 -1.81
C TYR A 315 1.75 -13.05 -1.26
N ASP A 316 1.85 -12.61 -0.02
CA ASP A 316 3.09 -12.50 0.76
C ASP A 316 3.20 -13.71 1.67
N ASN A 317 4.22 -14.55 1.44
CA ASN A 317 4.33 -15.83 2.11
C ASN A 317 4.67 -15.72 3.61
N GLN A 318 5.35 -14.65 4.06
CA GLN A 318 5.62 -14.42 5.48
C GLN A 318 4.41 -13.83 6.20
N TYR A 319 3.79 -12.84 5.58
CA TYR A 319 2.58 -12.21 6.08
C TYR A 319 1.36 -13.16 6.01
N GLU A 320 1.45 -14.20 5.16
CA GLU A 320 0.36 -15.14 4.83
C GLU A 320 -0.92 -14.43 4.38
N GLY A 321 -0.77 -13.38 3.54
CA GLY A 321 -1.87 -12.54 3.13
C GLY A 321 -1.65 -11.81 1.82
N CYS A 322 -2.76 -11.41 1.18
CA CYS A 322 -2.77 -10.66 -0.08
C CYS A 322 -2.74 -9.14 0.11
N GLY A 323 -2.70 -8.67 1.37
CA GLY A 323 -2.82 -7.26 1.74
C GLY A 323 -1.51 -6.48 1.79
N ASN A 324 -0.35 -7.05 1.42
CA ASN A 324 0.93 -6.33 1.37
C ASN A 324 0.85 -5.19 0.34
N TRP A 325 0.96 -3.94 0.78
CA TRP A 325 0.73 -2.77 -0.06
C TRP A 325 1.75 -2.62 -1.19
N PRO A 326 3.09 -2.69 -0.94
CA PRO A 326 4.09 -2.70 -2.00
C PRO A 326 3.92 -3.83 -3.02
N PHE A 327 3.50 -5.03 -2.59
CA PHE A 327 3.35 -6.16 -3.49
C PHE A 327 2.18 -5.96 -4.46
N ASN A 328 1.08 -5.37 -4.00
CA ASN A 328 -0.03 -4.99 -4.89
C ASN A 328 0.40 -3.92 -5.89
N ALA A 329 1.17 -2.90 -5.45
CA ALA A 329 1.69 -1.88 -6.35
C ALA A 329 2.70 -2.46 -7.37
N ALA A 330 3.54 -3.40 -6.94
CA ALA A 330 4.49 -4.09 -7.82
C ALA A 330 3.77 -5.03 -8.81
N TYR A 331 2.71 -5.73 -8.38
CA TYR A 331 1.87 -6.54 -9.25
C TYR A 331 1.23 -5.69 -10.36
N ALA A 332 0.61 -4.56 -10.02
CA ALA A 332 0.04 -3.66 -11.02
C ALA A 332 1.07 -3.19 -12.06
N ALA A 333 2.32 -2.98 -11.64
CA ALA A 333 3.41 -2.57 -12.52
C ALA A 333 3.90 -3.69 -13.45
N THR A 334 3.52 -4.96 -13.25
CA THR A 334 3.82 -6.05 -14.20
C THR A 334 3.01 -5.92 -15.49
N PHE A 335 1.87 -5.22 -15.46
CA PHE A 335 1.05 -4.96 -16.64
C PHE A 335 1.68 -3.88 -17.51
N LYS A 336 1.71 -4.16 -18.82
CA LYS A 336 2.34 -3.27 -19.79
C LYS A 336 1.74 -1.86 -19.73
N GLY A 337 2.60 -0.86 -19.56
CA GLY A 337 2.18 0.54 -19.60
C GLY A 337 1.66 1.08 -18.28
N LEU A 338 1.68 0.30 -17.18
CA LEU A 338 1.30 0.77 -15.85
C LEU A 338 2.49 1.01 -14.93
N GLN A 339 2.24 1.86 -13.94
CA GLN A 339 3.04 2.08 -12.75
C GLN A 339 2.15 1.97 -11.52
N GLY A 340 2.70 1.43 -10.44
CA GLY A 340 2.05 1.35 -9.14
C GLY A 340 2.93 1.97 -8.05
N VAL A 341 2.32 2.73 -7.15
CA VAL A 341 2.99 3.34 -5.99
C VAL A 341 2.11 3.26 -4.76
N VAL A 342 2.75 3.20 -3.60
CA VAL A 342 2.08 3.37 -2.30
C VAL A 342 2.40 4.77 -1.78
N THR A 343 1.37 5.49 -1.32
CA THR A 343 1.53 6.82 -0.75
C THR A 343 0.46 7.09 0.32
N ARG A 344 0.48 8.29 0.89
CA ARG A 344 -0.58 8.83 1.73
C ARG A 344 -1.14 10.10 1.13
N LEU A 345 -2.45 10.29 1.26
CA LEU A 345 -3.13 11.55 0.97
C LEU A 345 -3.62 12.16 2.27
N GLY A 346 -3.72 13.48 2.27
CA GLY A 346 -4.10 14.23 3.47
C GLY A 346 -5.57 14.58 3.55
N SER A 347 -6.32 14.45 2.46
CA SER A 347 -7.71 14.90 2.37
C SER A 347 -8.47 14.21 1.24
N LEU A 348 -9.80 14.29 1.28
CA LEU A 348 -10.64 13.93 0.13
C LEU A 348 -10.43 14.88 -1.07
N THR A 349 -10.00 16.11 -0.84
CA THR A 349 -9.65 17.04 -1.93
C THR A 349 -8.47 16.53 -2.77
N ASP A 350 -7.51 15.81 -2.15
CA ASP A 350 -6.44 15.14 -2.88
C ASP A 350 -7.01 14.02 -3.78
N LEU A 351 -7.97 13.22 -3.27
CA LEU A 351 -8.68 12.20 -4.07
C LEU A 351 -9.49 12.85 -5.20
N GLU A 352 -10.23 13.91 -4.93
CA GLU A 352 -10.98 14.66 -5.94
C GLU A 352 -10.07 15.14 -7.07
N THR A 353 -8.86 15.61 -6.73
CA THR A 353 -7.84 16.05 -7.71
C THR A 353 -7.42 14.89 -8.62
N LEU A 354 -7.23 13.70 -8.07
CA LEU A 354 -6.86 12.49 -8.83
C LEU A 354 -8.03 12.01 -9.70
N ILE A 355 -9.23 11.87 -9.13
CA ILE A 355 -10.42 11.42 -9.83
C ILE A 355 -10.76 12.37 -11.00
N ALA A 356 -10.69 13.67 -10.79
CA ALA A 356 -10.89 14.68 -11.85
C ALA A 356 -9.88 14.56 -13.00
N ALA A 357 -8.70 13.99 -12.73
CA ALA A 357 -7.69 13.69 -13.74
C ALA A 357 -7.81 12.28 -14.35
N GLY A 358 -8.84 11.52 -13.96
CA GLY A 358 -9.06 10.16 -14.44
C GLY A 358 -8.18 9.11 -13.75
N ILE A 359 -7.73 9.36 -12.51
CA ILE A 359 -6.89 8.44 -11.74
C ILE A 359 -7.70 7.93 -10.54
N PRO A 360 -8.26 6.72 -10.60
CA PRO A 360 -8.87 6.08 -9.42
C PRO A 360 -7.81 5.72 -8.39
N ALA A 361 -8.20 5.57 -7.12
CA ALA A 361 -7.30 5.26 -6.03
C ALA A 361 -7.86 4.14 -5.16
N ILE A 362 -6.98 3.22 -4.72
CA ILE A 362 -7.33 2.23 -3.70
C ILE A 362 -6.96 2.81 -2.36
N THR A 363 -7.93 2.96 -1.47
CA THR A 363 -7.75 3.51 -0.13
C THR A 363 -7.84 2.40 0.92
N SER A 364 -7.00 2.49 1.95
CA SER A 364 -6.97 1.52 3.06
C SER A 364 -7.70 2.09 4.25
N GLN A 365 -8.78 1.43 4.70
CA GLN A 365 -9.60 1.85 5.83
C GLN A 365 -9.68 0.78 6.91
N SER A 366 -10.11 1.24 8.11
CA SER A 366 -10.51 0.37 9.22
C SER A 366 -11.64 1.06 9.99
N PHE A 367 -12.71 0.31 10.29
CA PHE A 367 -13.92 0.89 10.89
C PHE A 367 -14.74 -0.16 11.63
N LEU A 368 -15.55 0.32 12.57
CA LEU A 368 -16.65 -0.44 13.14
C LEU A 368 -17.89 -0.29 12.23
N GLU A 369 -18.79 -1.25 12.24
CA GLU A 369 -19.96 -1.23 11.34
C GLU A 369 -20.78 0.08 11.43
N GLU A 370 -20.93 0.62 12.63
CA GLU A 370 -21.65 1.89 12.89
C GLU A 370 -20.89 3.13 12.40
N GLU A 371 -19.62 3.03 12.03
CA GLU A 371 -18.79 4.15 11.56
C GLU A 371 -18.90 4.39 10.04
N LEU A 372 -19.47 3.42 9.29
CA LEU A 372 -19.66 3.54 7.84
C LEU A 372 -21.06 3.08 7.45
N THR A 373 -21.99 4.03 7.38
CA THR A 373 -23.38 3.77 7.04
C THR A 373 -23.49 3.07 5.69
N GLY A 374 -24.18 1.93 5.65
CA GLY A 374 -24.42 1.15 4.43
C GLY A 374 -23.32 0.15 4.08
N SER A 375 -22.28 0.00 4.92
CA SER A 375 -21.29 -1.08 4.75
C SER A 375 -21.92 -2.45 5.03
N GLY A 376 -22.64 -2.58 6.15
CA GLY A 376 -23.20 -3.82 6.67
C GLY A 376 -22.17 -4.72 7.37
N TYR A 377 -20.95 -4.21 7.61
CA TYR A 377 -19.86 -4.92 8.29
C TYR A 377 -18.89 -3.92 8.92
N GLY A 378 -18.08 -4.42 9.87
CA GLY A 378 -16.91 -3.71 10.41
C GLY A 378 -15.63 -4.46 10.09
N THR A 379 -14.48 -3.73 10.05
CA THR A 379 -13.20 -4.34 9.65
C THR A 379 -12.01 -3.70 10.37
N SER A 380 -10.99 -4.51 10.62
CA SER A 380 -9.69 -4.04 11.11
C SER A 380 -8.77 -3.50 10.01
N GLY A 381 -9.04 -3.88 8.75
CA GLY A 381 -8.31 -3.39 7.56
C GLY A 381 -9.03 -3.83 6.30
N HIS A 382 -9.30 -2.90 5.40
CA HIS A 382 -10.01 -3.15 4.14
C HIS A 382 -9.55 -2.19 3.06
N LEU A 383 -9.53 -2.65 1.83
CA LEU A 383 -9.15 -1.88 0.65
C LEU A 383 -10.37 -1.70 -0.24
N MET A 384 -10.70 -0.44 -0.56
CA MET A 384 -11.77 -0.10 -1.49
C MET A 384 -11.25 0.82 -2.58
N THR A 385 -11.82 0.70 -3.78
CA THR A 385 -11.46 1.55 -4.92
C THR A 385 -12.36 2.77 -4.99
N VAL A 386 -11.84 3.95 -4.68
CA VAL A 386 -12.56 5.21 -4.90
C VAL A 386 -12.58 5.53 -6.38
N ILE A 387 -13.79 5.70 -6.92
CA ILE A 387 -14.03 5.91 -8.36
C ILE A 387 -14.72 7.24 -8.66
N GLY A 388 -15.23 7.95 -7.66
CA GLY A 388 -15.95 9.19 -7.90
C GLY A 388 -16.48 9.88 -6.66
N PHE A 389 -17.20 10.96 -6.92
CA PHE A 389 -17.93 11.74 -5.92
C PHE A 389 -19.29 12.14 -6.47
N THR A 390 -20.33 12.11 -5.63
CA THR A 390 -21.68 12.60 -5.98
C THR A 390 -21.71 14.12 -6.04
N ALA A 391 -22.84 14.68 -6.49
CA ALA A 391 -23.05 16.13 -6.49
C ALA A 391 -23.02 16.73 -5.06
N ASP A 392 -23.42 15.95 -4.06
CA ASP A 392 -23.38 16.33 -2.64
C ASP A 392 -22.00 16.12 -2.01
N GLY A 393 -21.05 15.56 -2.77
CA GLY A 393 -19.67 15.32 -2.35
C GLY A 393 -19.45 14.00 -1.63
N ASP A 394 -20.42 13.11 -1.58
CA ASP A 394 -20.29 11.77 -1.03
C ASP A 394 -19.39 10.89 -1.91
N VAL A 395 -18.69 9.95 -1.30
CA VAL A 395 -17.68 9.11 -1.96
C VAL A 395 -18.36 7.97 -2.71
N ILE A 396 -18.10 7.85 -4.00
CA ILE A 396 -18.46 6.69 -4.80
C ILE A 396 -17.27 5.74 -4.81
N ALA A 397 -17.47 4.54 -4.26
CA ALA A 397 -16.44 3.52 -4.18
C ALA A 397 -16.95 2.18 -4.72
N ASN A 398 -16.03 1.43 -5.34
CA ASN A 398 -16.20 0.00 -5.53
C ASN A 398 -15.70 -0.70 -4.26
N ASP A 399 -16.63 -1.33 -3.54
CA ASP A 399 -16.35 -2.09 -2.34
C ASP A 399 -16.35 -3.59 -2.67
N PRO A 400 -15.17 -4.24 -2.68
CA PRO A 400 -15.07 -5.66 -3.04
C PRO A 400 -15.77 -6.59 -2.05
N ALA A 401 -16.02 -6.18 -0.80
CA ALA A 401 -16.75 -6.97 0.20
C ALA A 401 -18.28 -6.86 0.01
N SER A 402 -18.74 -6.86 -1.23
CA SER A 402 -20.14 -6.91 -1.61
C SER A 402 -20.50 -8.30 -2.12
N ASP A 403 -21.75 -8.72 -1.95
CA ASP A 403 -22.21 -10.09 -2.24
C ASP A 403 -21.96 -10.53 -3.69
N ASP A 404 -22.05 -9.60 -4.63
CA ASP A 404 -21.85 -9.84 -6.06
C ASP A 404 -21.28 -8.59 -6.77
N ASN A 405 -20.97 -8.72 -8.06
CA ASN A 405 -20.40 -7.65 -8.88
C ASN A 405 -21.34 -6.45 -9.07
N ASP A 406 -22.65 -6.65 -9.06
CA ASP A 406 -23.63 -5.58 -9.23
C ASP A 406 -23.72 -4.71 -7.96
N ALA A 407 -23.55 -5.31 -6.79
CA ALA A 407 -23.59 -4.66 -5.49
C ALA A 407 -22.30 -3.91 -5.13
N VAL A 408 -21.20 -4.12 -5.86
CA VAL A 408 -19.86 -3.57 -5.56
C VAL A 408 -19.82 -2.04 -5.53
N ARG A 409 -20.59 -1.37 -6.41
CA ARG A 409 -20.66 0.09 -6.42
C ARG A 409 -21.49 0.60 -5.25
N ARG A 410 -20.85 1.31 -4.32
CA ARG A 410 -21.45 1.90 -3.13
C ARG A 410 -21.27 3.41 -3.11
N VAL A 411 -22.17 4.10 -2.37
CA VAL A 411 -22.03 5.52 -2.07
C VAL A 411 -21.97 5.66 -0.56
N TYR A 412 -20.88 6.24 -0.07
CA TYR A 412 -20.61 6.41 1.35
C TYR A 412 -20.56 7.89 1.70
N ARG A 413 -21.08 8.26 2.86
CA ARG A 413 -21.07 9.64 3.33
C ARG A 413 -19.66 10.17 3.43
N ARG A 414 -19.42 11.35 2.86
CA ARG A 414 -18.12 12.02 2.85
C ARG A 414 -17.46 12.05 4.23
N ARG A 415 -18.23 12.49 5.25
CA ARG A 415 -17.69 12.67 6.60
C ARG A 415 -17.27 11.36 7.28
N GLU A 416 -18.02 10.29 7.07
CA GLU A 416 -17.72 8.96 7.58
C GLU A 416 -16.44 8.44 6.93
N TRP A 417 -16.34 8.57 5.60
CA TRP A 417 -15.14 8.16 4.85
C TRP A 417 -13.89 8.91 5.28
N GLU A 418 -13.96 10.23 5.47
CA GLU A 418 -12.82 11.02 5.98
C GLU A 418 -12.29 10.47 7.28
N ASN A 419 -13.20 10.18 8.23
CA ASN A 419 -12.79 9.68 9.53
C ASN A 419 -12.13 8.31 9.47
N ILE A 420 -12.75 7.33 8.79
CA ILE A 420 -12.25 5.96 8.77
C ILE A 420 -10.96 5.79 7.98
N TRP A 421 -10.71 6.67 7.00
CA TRP A 421 -9.54 6.60 6.15
C TRP A 421 -8.37 7.46 6.63
N LEU A 422 -8.63 8.69 7.11
CA LEU A 422 -7.58 9.67 7.39
C LEU A 422 -7.12 9.68 8.86
N ARG A 423 -7.88 9.12 9.79
CA ARG A 423 -7.47 9.00 11.20
C ARG A 423 -6.31 8.03 11.36
N THR A 424 -5.45 8.26 12.35
CA THR A 424 -4.30 7.41 12.65
C THR A 424 -4.51 6.56 13.89
N LYS A 425 -5.52 6.88 14.71
CA LYS A 425 -5.96 6.13 15.88
C LYS A 425 -7.47 5.94 15.87
N ARG A 426 -7.91 4.81 16.38
CA ARG A 426 -9.33 4.47 16.55
C ARG A 426 -9.54 3.54 17.75
N TYR A 427 -10.76 3.38 18.15
CA TYR A 427 -11.14 2.31 19.08
C TYR A 427 -11.58 1.07 18.27
N ASN A 428 -11.19 -0.12 18.72
CA ASN A 428 -11.75 -1.37 18.20
C ASN A 428 -13.05 -1.74 18.93
N ALA A 429 -13.69 -2.85 18.53
CA ALA A 429 -14.94 -3.32 19.15
C ALA A 429 -14.87 -3.59 20.66
N SER A 430 -13.67 -3.84 21.21
CA SER A 430 -13.45 -4.00 22.66
C SER A 430 -13.11 -2.67 23.36
N GLY A 431 -13.18 -1.53 22.70
CA GLY A 431 -12.85 -0.21 23.24
C GLY A 431 -11.35 0.05 23.39
N LYS A 432 -10.46 -0.81 22.88
CA LYS A 432 -9.01 -0.62 22.93
C LYS A 432 -8.58 0.30 21.80
N VAL A 433 -7.64 1.21 22.10
CA VAL A 433 -7.00 2.05 21.07
C VAL A 433 -6.13 1.20 20.16
N VAL A 434 -6.34 1.33 18.85
CA VAL A 434 -5.58 0.68 17.79
C VAL A 434 -5.24 1.70 16.69
N SER A 435 -4.33 1.33 15.80
CA SER A 435 -3.95 2.19 14.69
C SER A 435 -5.06 2.32 13.64
N GLY A 436 -5.18 3.52 13.06
CA GLY A 436 -5.87 3.77 11.81
C GLY A 436 -4.85 3.86 10.66
N THR A 437 -5.31 3.90 9.43
CA THR A 437 -4.44 3.85 8.24
C THR A 437 -3.82 5.19 7.87
N GLY A 438 -4.40 6.31 8.33
CA GLY A 438 -3.83 7.65 8.16
C GLY A 438 -3.72 8.11 6.71
N GLY A 439 -4.64 7.70 5.84
CA GLY A 439 -4.69 8.15 4.45
C GLY A 439 -3.86 7.32 3.47
N VAL A 440 -3.39 6.13 3.84
CA VAL A 440 -2.67 5.23 2.92
C VAL A 440 -3.53 4.86 1.73
N CYS A 441 -2.92 4.89 0.56
CA CYS A 441 -3.54 4.50 -0.70
C CYS A 441 -2.54 3.93 -1.71
N TYR A 442 -3.06 3.16 -2.67
CA TYR A 442 -2.35 2.79 -3.89
C TYR A 442 -2.79 3.69 -5.03
N LEU A 443 -1.83 4.12 -5.83
CA LEU A 443 -2.09 4.84 -7.08
C LEU A 443 -1.49 4.06 -8.24
N TYR A 444 -2.36 3.64 -9.17
CA TYR A 444 -1.94 3.02 -10.44
C TYR A 444 -2.27 3.97 -11.57
N PHE A 445 -1.28 4.22 -12.40
CA PHE A 445 -1.39 5.20 -13.47
C PHE A 445 -0.51 4.83 -14.67
N PRO A 446 -0.79 5.38 -15.87
CA PRO A 446 0.01 5.08 -17.07
C PRO A 446 1.50 5.40 -16.88
N ALA A 447 2.36 4.60 -17.49
CA ALA A 447 3.81 4.85 -17.52
C ALA A 447 4.15 6.22 -18.12
N HIS A 448 3.30 6.72 -19.02
CA HIS A 448 3.39 8.04 -19.63
C HIS A 448 2.09 8.83 -19.34
N PRO A 449 1.94 9.39 -18.13
CA PRO A 449 0.72 10.12 -17.77
C PRO A 449 0.56 11.36 -18.64
N GLY A 450 -0.68 11.65 -19.04
CA GLY A 450 -1.03 12.87 -19.75
C GLY A 450 -0.79 14.16 -18.91
N PRO A 451 -0.85 15.36 -19.50
CA PRO A 451 -0.57 16.60 -18.78
C PRO A 451 -1.45 16.81 -17.53
N ARG A 452 -2.74 16.50 -17.61
CA ARG A 452 -3.69 16.59 -16.49
C ARG A 452 -3.32 15.61 -15.36
N GLN A 453 -2.98 14.37 -15.72
CA GLN A 453 -2.58 13.34 -14.77
C GLN A 453 -1.25 13.71 -14.09
N ARG A 454 -0.25 14.18 -14.83
CA ARG A 454 1.02 14.65 -14.26
C ARG A 454 0.80 15.79 -13.26
N LYS A 455 -0.08 16.76 -13.60
CA LYS A 455 -0.41 17.86 -12.70
C LYS A 455 -1.08 17.33 -11.42
N ALA A 456 -2.03 16.41 -11.51
CA ALA A 456 -2.72 15.82 -10.37
C ALA A 456 -1.76 15.01 -9.49
N LEU A 457 -0.93 14.13 -10.08
CA LEU A 457 0.08 13.36 -9.35
C LEU A 457 1.08 14.28 -8.63
N ALA A 458 1.58 15.32 -9.31
CA ALA A 458 2.45 16.30 -8.68
C ALA A 458 1.75 17.08 -7.58
N ALA A 459 0.44 17.36 -7.77
CA ALA A 459 -0.39 18.01 -6.76
C ALA A 459 -0.50 17.19 -5.47
N VAL A 460 -0.49 15.87 -5.52
CA VAL A 460 -0.47 14.97 -4.36
C VAL A 460 0.93 14.46 -3.97
N GLY A 461 1.98 15.05 -4.55
CA GLY A 461 3.39 14.78 -4.19
C GLY A 461 4.02 13.60 -4.92
N VAL A 462 3.30 12.86 -5.75
CA VAL A 462 3.83 11.75 -6.56
C VAL A 462 4.44 12.30 -7.86
N ARG A 463 5.77 12.07 -8.08
CA ARG A 463 6.53 12.58 -9.24
C ARG A 463 7.35 11.49 -9.91
#